data_a6311751c0a264a4dddb441a32594d59
#
_entry.id   a6311751c0a264a4dddb441a32594d59
#
_cell.length_a   1.000
_cell.length_b   1.000
_cell.length_c   1.000
_cell.angle_alpha   90.00
_cell.angle_beta   90.00
_cell.angle_gamma   90.00
#
_symmetry.space_group_name_H-M   'P 1'
#
loop_
_entity.id
_entity.type
_entity.pdbx_description
1 polymer ?
#
loop_
_entity_poly.entity_id
_entity_poly.type
_entity_poly.pdbx_seq_one_letter_code
_entity_poly.pdbx_strand_id
1 'polypeptide(L)'
;MNHKKYGIRIVNISVGMPVKNIENPDEDILVKKVEELWNAGLVVVVAAGNDGPAPHTITSPGTSRKVITVGTGTEAGGENSGQGPVIGSCVCKPDIIAPATNILSCDNHGKSYKKRSGTSMATPIVSGTIALLLSNEPWLSNRDVKIRLMQNAVDCGMAKSRQGWGLLNPEGMLRIK
;
A
#
# COMPACT_ATOMS: atom_id res chain seq x y z
N MET A 1 -22.90 -2.63 2.83
CA MET A 1 -21.64 -3.40 2.65
C MET A 1 -21.69 -4.69 3.46
N ASN A 2 -21.29 -5.83 2.87
CA ASN A 2 -21.38 -7.15 3.52
C ASN A 2 -20.12 -7.53 4.36
N HIS A 3 -19.16 -6.59 4.53
CA HIS A 3 -17.91 -6.87 5.24
C HIS A 3 -18.12 -7.40 6.67
N LYS A 4 -19.10 -6.86 7.40
CA LYS A 4 -19.41 -7.31 8.75
C LYS A 4 -19.92 -8.76 8.76
N LYS A 5 -20.78 -9.13 7.79
CA LYS A 5 -21.33 -10.47 7.66
C LYS A 5 -20.24 -11.54 7.43
N TYR A 6 -19.19 -11.19 6.69
CA TYR A 6 -18.10 -12.10 6.33
C TYR A 6 -16.81 -11.88 7.14
N GLY A 7 -16.82 -11.01 8.14
CA GLY A 7 -15.65 -10.73 8.98
C GLY A 7 -14.48 -10.11 8.21
N ILE A 8 -14.73 -9.43 7.08
CA ILE A 8 -13.66 -8.81 6.28
C ILE A 8 -13.10 -7.61 7.05
N ARG A 9 -11.78 -7.62 7.27
CA ARG A 9 -11.04 -6.56 7.95
C ARG A 9 -10.07 -5.81 7.02
N ILE A 10 -9.60 -6.44 5.96
CA ILE A 10 -8.57 -5.92 5.06
C ILE A 10 -9.08 -5.98 3.62
N VAL A 11 -8.82 -4.92 2.87
CA VAL A 11 -9.05 -4.85 1.42
C VAL A 11 -7.72 -4.53 0.74
N ASN A 12 -7.26 -5.45 -0.12
CA ASN A 12 -6.07 -5.28 -0.95
C ASN A 12 -6.46 -4.84 -2.36
N ILE A 13 -5.90 -3.74 -2.84
CA ILE A 13 -6.17 -3.19 -4.17
C ILE A 13 -4.85 -3.01 -4.93
N SER A 14 -4.48 -4.03 -5.70
CA SER A 14 -3.24 -4.04 -6.51
C SER A 14 -3.48 -3.53 -7.93
N VAL A 15 -4.27 -2.45 -8.06
CA VAL A 15 -4.54 -1.75 -9.31
C VAL A 15 -4.34 -0.25 -9.12
N GLY A 16 -4.01 0.45 -10.20
CA GLY A 16 -3.91 1.90 -10.21
C GLY A 16 -4.26 2.46 -11.57
N MET A 17 -4.75 3.69 -11.58
CA MET A 17 -5.05 4.44 -12.79
C MET A 17 -4.38 5.81 -12.71
N PRO A 18 -3.95 6.39 -13.84
CA PRO A 18 -3.45 7.76 -13.86
C PRO A 18 -4.47 8.72 -13.24
N VAL A 19 -3.99 9.69 -12.49
CA VAL A 19 -4.84 10.73 -11.88
C VAL A 19 -5.45 11.58 -12.99
N LYS A 20 -6.79 11.56 -13.11
CA LYS A 20 -7.51 12.28 -14.18
C LYS A 20 -7.73 13.75 -13.86
N ASN A 21 -7.94 14.07 -12.57
CA ASN A 21 -8.13 15.44 -12.12
C ASN A 21 -6.92 15.86 -11.27
N ILE A 22 -6.02 16.62 -11.89
CA ILE A 22 -4.77 17.07 -11.26
C ILE A 22 -5.05 18.23 -10.27
N GLU A 23 -6.08 19.04 -10.53
CA GLU A 23 -6.40 20.20 -9.69
C GLU A 23 -7.05 19.78 -8.37
N ASN A 24 -7.81 18.69 -8.38
CA ASN A 24 -8.48 18.18 -7.18
C ASN A 24 -8.45 16.64 -7.13
N PRO A 25 -7.34 16.02 -6.70
CA PRO A 25 -7.22 14.55 -6.60
C PRO A 25 -8.26 13.90 -5.69
N ASP A 26 -8.78 14.64 -4.70
CA ASP A 26 -9.78 14.15 -3.75
C ASP A 26 -11.18 13.99 -4.39
N GLU A 27 -11.40 14.55 -5.58
CA GLU A 27 -12.64 14.35 -6.36
C GLU A 27 -12.65 13.05 -7.17
N ASP A 28 -11.53 12.35 -7.25
CA ASP A 28 -11.44 11.06 -7.93
C ASP A 28 -12.39 10.04 -7.29
N ILE A 29 -13.20 9.39 -8.13
CA ILE A 29 -14.23 8.44 -7.67
C ILE A 29 -13.60 7.23 -6.96
N LEU A 30 -12.39 6.77 -7.37
CA LEU A 30 -11.71 5.66 -6.73
C LEU A 30 -11.20 6.09 -5.34
N VAL A 31 -10.68 7.32 -5.22
CA VAL A 31 -10.27 7.88 -3.93
C VAL A 31 -11.46 7.94 -2.98
N LYS A 32 -12.59 8.49 -3.42
CA LYS A 32 -13.83 8.52 -2.62
C LYS A 32 -14.25 7.13 -2.16
N LYS A 33 -14.21 6.14 -3.05
CA LYS A 33 -14.62 4.76 -2.72
C LYS A 33 -13.68 4.07 -1.74
N VAL A 34 -12.38 4.21 -1.86
CA VAL A 34 -11.45 3.62 -0.88
C VAL A 34 -11.54 4.32 0.47
N GLU A 35 -11.86 5.62 0.49
CA GLU A 35 -12.09 6.35 1.73
C GLU A 35 -13.41 5.98 2.42
N GLU A 36 -14.46 5.67 1.67
CA GLU A 36 -15.68 5.07 2.21
C GLU A 36 -15.39 3.74 2.92
N LEU A 37 -14.56 2.87 2.30
CA LEU A 37 -14.14 1.61 2.91
C LEU A 37 -13.33 1.85 4.19
N TRP A 38 -12.38 2.79 4.15
CA TRP A 38 -11.60 3.17 5.32
C TRP A 38 -12.47 3.70 6.46
N ASN A 39 -13.42 4.59 6.14
CA ASN A 39 -14.36 5.14 7.13
C ASN A 39 -15.30 4.08 7.71
N ALA A 40 -15.55 2.99 6.98
CA ALA A 40 -16.28 1.83 7.48
C ALA A 40 -15.45 0.93 8.43
N GLY A 41 -14.19 1.31 8.73
CA GLY A 41 -13.30 0.59 9.65
C GLY A 41 -12.42 -0.47 8.99
N LEU A 42 -12.44 -0.61 7.67
CA LEU A 42 -11.58 -1.54 6.95
C LEU A 42 -10.15 -0.98 6.83
N VAL A 43 -9.17 -1.85 6.93
CA VAL A 43 -7.79 -1.54 6.51
C VAL A 43 -7.74 -1.65 5.00
N VAL A 44 -7.47 -0.54 4.32
CA VAL A 44 -7.38 -0.49 2.85
C VAL A 44 -5.94 -0.30 2.45
N VAL A 45 -5.40 -1.26 1.67
CA VAL A 45 -4.00 -1.28 1.20
C VAL A 45 -4.01 -1.21 -0.31
N VAL A 46 -3.33 -0.22 -0.89
CA VAL A 46 -3.36 0.07 -2.33
C VAL A 46 -1.95 0.18 -2.90
N ALA A 47 -1.79 -0.16 -4.18
CA ALA A 47 -0.52 0.00 -4.89
C ALA A 47 -0.24 1.49 -5.21
N ALA A 48 1.03 1.90 -5.17
CA ALA A 48 1.47 3.23 -5.55
C ALA A 48 1.42 3.49 -7.07
N GLY A 49 1.39 2.43 -7.88
CA GLY A 49 1.55 2.49 -9.33
C GLY A 49 2.99 2.21 -9.79
N ASN A 50 3.17 2.05 -11.09
CA ASN A 50 4.45 1.68 -11.70
C ASN A 50 4.92 2.70 -12.76
N ASP A 51 4.49 3.95 -12.64
CA ASP A 51 4.77 5.04 -13.58
C ASP A 51 5.96 5.92 -13.14
N GLY A 52 6.69 5.48 -12.07
CA GLY A 52 7.93 6.11 -11.63
C GLY A 52 9.09 5.88 -12.61
N PRO A 53 10.30 6.39 -12.33
CA PRO A 53 10.75 6.99 -11.06
C PRO A 53 10.54 8.51 -10.93
N ALA A 54 9.88 9.15 -11.86
CA ALA A 54 9.65 10.59 -11.79
C ALA A 54 8.76 10.95 -10.56
N PRO A 55 8.90 12.17 -10.00
CA PRO A 55 7.96 12.65 -8.97
C PRO A 55 6.54 12.79 -9.55
N HIS A 56 5.55 12.84 -8.67
CA HIS A 56 4.14 12.99 -9.02
C HIS A 56 3.53 11.82 -9.82
N THR A 57 4.06 10.62 -9.66
CA THR A 57 3.64 9.42 -10.39
C THR A 57 2.81 8.43 -9.54
N ILE A 58 2.36 8.85 -8.34
CA ILE A 58 1.41 8.06 -7.57
C ILE A 58 0.09 7.98 -8.33
N THR A 59 -0.39 6.75 -8.57
CA THR A 59 -1.66 6.50 -9.26
C THR A 59 -2.85 6.50 -8.29
N SER A 60 -4.05 6.83 -8.80
CA SER A 60 -5.29 6.65 -8.07
C SER A 60 -5.60 5.15 -7.90
N PRO A 61 -6.10 4.69 -6.72
CA PRO A 61 -6.49 5.46 -5.54
C PRO A 61 -5.37 5.67 -4.50
N GLY A 62 -4.10 5.39 -4.85
CA GLY A 62 -2.94 5.54 -3.95
C GLY A 62 -2.68 6.98 -3.49
N THR A 63 -3.31 7.96 -4.13
CA THR A 63 -3.25 9.38 -3.75
C THR A 63 -4.01 9.71 -2.48
N SER A 64 -4.93 8.86 -2.02
CA SER A 64 -5.71 9.08 -0.80
C SER A 64 -4.84 9.20 0.44
N ARG A 65 -5.11 10.21 1.27
CA ARG A 65 -4.43 10.43 2.56
C ARG A 65 -4.73 9.34 3.59
N LYS A 66 -5.91 8.72 3.49
CA LYS A 66 -6.41 7.80 4.51
C LYS A 66 -5.83 6.41 4.37
N VAL A 67 -5.86 5.84 3.17
CA VAL A 67 -5.46 4.45 2.91
C VAL A 67 -3.94 4.24 3.01
N ILE A 68 -3.52 2.99 3.07
CA ILE A 68 -2.11 2.62 3.10
C ILE A 68 -1.65 2.42 1.66
N THR A 69 -0.78 3.31 1.15
CA THR A 69 -0.23 3.23 -0.20
C THR A 69 1.15 2.57 -0.15
N VAL A 70 1.33 1.54 -0.96
CA VAL A 70 2.53 0.69 -0.95
C VAL A 70 3.34 0.89 -2.21
N GLY A 71 4.60 1.31 -2.02
CA GLY A 71 5.64 1.35 -3.05
C GLY A 71 6.51 0.09 -3.06
N THR A 72 7.51 0.09 -3.94
CA THR A 72 8.51 -1.00 -4.01
C THR A 72 9.73 -0.67 -3.16
N GLY A 73 10.41 -1.72 -2.69
CA GLY A 73 11.66 -1.62 -1.95
C GLY A 73 12.84 -1.14 -2.80
N THR A 74 14.04 -1.31 -2.23
CA THR A 74 15.31 -0.84 -2.80
C THR A 74 15.90 -1.80 -3.84
N GLU A 75 15.25 -2.91 -4.11
CA GLU A 75 15.74 -3.97 -4.97
C GLU A 75 15.82 -3.52 -6.43
N ALA A 76 16.80 -4.04 -7.18
CA ALA A 76 16.88 -3.83 -8.61
C ALA A 76 15.56 -4.25 -9.30
N GLY A 77 14.97 -3.36 -10.10
CA GLY A 77 13.64 -3.55 -10.70
C GLY A 77 12.46 -2.92 -9.93
N GLY A 78 12.70 -2.34 -8.75
CA GLY A 78 11.75 -1.51 -8.01
C GLY A 78 11.74 -0.03 -8.42
N GLU A 79 12.52 0.32 -9.43
CA GLU A 79 12.79 1.70 -9.84
C GLU A 79 11.54 2.43 -10.39
N ASN A 80 10.61 1.68 -10.97
CA ASN A 80 9.38 2.22 -11.56
C ASN A 80 8.24 2.45 -10.55
N SER A 81 8.49 2.30 -9.25
CA SER A 81 7.46 2.61 -8.25
C SER A 81 6.98 4.04 -8.36
N GLY A 82 5.67 4.24 -8.28
CA GLY A 82 5.09 5.58 -8.17
C GLY A 82 5.70 6.35 -6.99
N GLN A 83 6.01 7.62 -7.22
CA GLN A 83 6.66 8.51 -6.24
C GLN A 83 5.85 9.78 -6.04
N GLY A 84 5.84 10.24 -4.78
CA GLY A 84 5.25 11.51 -4.40
C GLY A 84 6.13 12.74 -4.72
N PRO A 85 5.70 13.91 -4.25
CA PRO A 85 4.41 14.15 -3.59
C PRO A 85 3.22 13.93 -4.54
N VAL A 86 2.03 13.73 -3.97
CA VAL A 86 0.81 13.60 -4.78
C VAL A 86 0.56 14.92 -5.50
N ILE A 87 0.30 14.83 -6.82
CA ILE A 87 0.05 15.99 -7.65
C ILE A 87 -1.14 16.81 -7.11
N GLY A 88 -1.04 18.12 -7.14
CA GLY A 88 -2.08 19.01 -6.60
C GLY A 88 -2.18 19.04 -5.07
N SER A 89 -1.29 18.34 -4.34
CA SER A 89 -1.29 18.33 -2.87
C SER A 89 0.12 18.20 -2.30
N CYS A 90 0.28 18.53 -1.00
CA CYS A 90 1.54 18.32 -0.27
C CYS A 90 1.63 16.92 0.37
N VAL A 91 0.76 15.97 -0.03
CA VAL A 91 0.75 14.63 0.55
C VAL A 91 1.92 13.83 0.05
N CYS A 92 2.76 13.38 0.99
CA CYS A 92 3.85 12.49 0.67
C CYS A 92 3.35 11.03 0.62
N LYS A 93 3.52 10.39 -0.54
CA LYS A 93 3.24 8.98 -0.80
C LYS A 93 4.43 8.36 -1.56
N PRO A 94 4.64 7.04 -1.51
CA PRO A 94 3.84 6.02 -0.78
C PRO A 94 3.93 6.19 0.74
N ASP A 95 3.09 5.49 1.51
CA ASP A 95 3.22 5.45 2.98
C ASP A 95 4.35 4.51 3.42
N ILE A 96 4.52 3.38 2.72
CA ILE A 96 5.48 2.34 3.06
C ILE A 96 5.96 1.63 1.79
N ILE A 97 7.15 1.06 1.82
CA ILE A 97 7.66 0.19 0.75
C ILE A 97 7.79 -1.25 1.24
N ALA A 98 7.68 -2.20 0.31
CA ALA A 98 7.86 -3.63 0.59
C ALA A 98 8.57 -4.32 -0.58
N PRO A 99 9.13 -5.53 -0.39
CA PRO A 99 9.73 -6.32 -1.46
C PRO A 99 8.76 -6.51 -2.63
N ALA A 100 9.25 -6.34 -3.85
CA ALA A 100 8.40 -6.32 -5.04
C ALA A 100 9.04 -6.93 -6.30
N THR A 101 10.28 -7.37 -6.22
CA THR A 101 11.06 -7.83 -7.38
C THR A 101 11.15 -9.34 -7.40
N ASN A 102 10.82 -9.94 -8.56
CA ASN A 102 10.87 -11.38 -8.78
C ASN A 102 10.08 -12.20 -7.74
N ILE A 103 8.98 -11.67 -7.27
CA ILE A 103 8.11 -12.36 -6.30
C ILE A 103 7.50 -13.59 -6.97
N LEU A 104 7.86 -14.77 -6.46
CA LEU A 104 7.32 -16.04 -6.93
C LEU A 104 5.95 -16.28 -6.30
N SER A 105 4.93 -16.42 -7.12
CA SER A 105 3.55 -16.64 -6.69
C SER A 105 2.82 -17.58 -7.64
N CYS A 106 1.65 -18.09 -7.22
CA CYS A 106 0.80 -18.93 -8.05
C CYS A 106 0.44 -18.21 -9.36
N ASP A 107 0.50 -18.93 -10.47
CA ASP A 107 -0.03 -18.47 -11.74
C ASP A 107 -1.51 -18.87 -11.86
N ASN A 108 -2.27 -18.08 -12.61
CA ASN A 108 -3.69 -18.37 -12.91
C ASN A 108 -3.87 -19.37 -14.07
N HIS A 109 -2.77 -19.82 -14.68
CA HIS A 109 -2.77 -20.81 -15.75
C HIS A 109 -2.17 -22.13 -15.24
N GLY A 110 -3.02 -23.08 -14.86
CA GLY A 110 -2.60 -24.42 -14.44
C GLY A 110 -2.01 -24.48 -13.03
N LYS A 111 -1.17 -25.50 -12.77
CA LYS A 111 -0.50 -25.74 -11.46
C LYS A 111 0.94 -25.21 -11.47
N SER A 112 1.15 -23.98 -11.88
CA SER A 112 2.47 -23.38 -12.04
C SER A 112 2.69 -22.18 -11.12
N TYR A 113 3.94 -21.75 -11.01
CA TYR A 113 4.34 -20.54 -10.31
C TYR A 113 5.03 -19.60 -11.30
N LYS A 114 4.83 -18.30 -11.11
CA LYS A 114 5.43 -17.28 -11.96
C LYS A 114 6.04 -16.17 -11.12
N LYS A 115 7.21 -15.68 -11.55
CA LYS A 115 7.84 -14.49 -10.97
C LYS A 115 7.23 -13.24 -11.60
N ARG A 116 6.87 -12.29 -10.75
CA ARG A 116 6.38 -10.96 -11.15
C ARG A 116 7.02 -9.88 -10.30
N SER A 117 7.12 -8.66 -10.85
CA SER A 117 7.65 -7.49 -10.15
C SER A 117 6.66 -6.33 -10.25
N GLY A 118 6.70 -5.43 -9.27
CA GLY A 118 5.90 -4.20 -9.24
C GLY A 118 5.15 -3.99 -7.93
N THR A 119 4.60 -2.80 -7.76
CA THR A 119 3.85 -2.41 -6.55
C THR A 119 2.63 -3.31 -6.28
N SER A 120 2.07 -3.92 -7.34
CA SER A 120 1.01 -4.93 -7.21
C SER A 120 1.43 -6.18 -6.44
N MET A 121 2.74 -6.48 -6.38
CA MET A 121 3.32 -7.60 -5.62
C MET A 121 3.68 -7.18 -4.20
N ALA A 122 4.12 -5.94 -3.99
CA ALA A 122 4.40 -5.37 -2.69
C ALA A 122 3.13 -5.24 -1.82
N THR A 123 2.04 -4.81 -2.43
CA THR A 123 0.76 -4.54 -1.74
C THR A 123 0.22 -5.74 -0.95
N PRO A 124 0.14 -6.97 -1.51
CA PRO A 124 -0.32 -8.14 -0.77
C PRO A 124 0.65 -8.58 0.34
N ILE A 125 1.94 -8.29 0.24
CA ILE A 125 2.91 -8.58 1.33
C ILE A 125 2.58 -7.72 2.55
N VAL A 126 2.30 -6.43 2.35
CA VAL A 126 1.83 -5.54 3.43
C VAL A 126 0.49 -6.02 3.98
N SER A 127 -0.46 -6.38 3.11
CA SER A 127 -1.78 -6.89 3.52
C SER A 127 -1.67 -8.18 4.33
N GLY A 128 -0.79 -9.10 3.94
CA GLY A 128 -0.52 -10.35 4.66
C GLY A 128 0.11 -10.11 6.03
N THR A 129 1.06 -9.19 6.13
CA THR A 129 1.65 -8.79 7.42
C THR A 129 0.58 -8.19 8.35
N ILE A 130 -0.31 -7.35 7.82
CA ILE A 130 -1.43 -6.78 8.59
C ILE A 130 -2.41 -7.89 9.02
N ALA A 131 -2.64 -8.90 8.19
CA ALA A 131 -3.50 -10.03 8.55
C ALA A 131 -2.92 -10.81 9.74
N LEU A 132 -1.60 -11.06 9.75
CA LEU A 132 -0.92 -11.66 10.89
C LEU A 132 -1.02 -10.79 12.15
N LEU A 133 -0.85 -9.48 12.02
CA LEU A 133 -1.01 -8.55 13.15
C LEU A 133 -2.43 -8.63 13.71
N LEU A 134 -3.45 -8.56 12.86
CA LEU A 134 -4.85 -8.60 13.29
C LEU A 134 -5.30 -9.98 13.78
N SER A 135 -4.61 -11.06 13.44
CA SER A 135 -4.85 -12.38 14.04
C SER A 135 -4.40 -12.44 15.50
N ASN A 136 -3.34 -11.72 15.84
CA ASN A 136 -2.81 -11.64 17.20
C ASN A 136 -3.50 -10.55 18.03
N GLU A 137 -3.83 -9.42 17.41
CA GLU A 137 -4.41 -8.23 18.04
C GLU A 137 -5.71 -7.80 17.30
N PRO A 138 -6.80 -8.60 17.38
CA PRO A 138 -8.03 -8.38 16.58
C PRO A 138 -8.78 -7.10 16.94
N TRP A 139 -8.49 -6.49 18.09
CA TRP A 139 -9.11 -5.24 18.55
C TRP A 139 -8.55 -3.99 17.87
N LEU A 140 -7.40 -4.05 17.20
CA LEU A 140 -6.80 -2.89 16.55
C LEU A 140 -7.72 -2.32 15.45
N SER A 141 -7.88 -1.01 15.48
CA SER A 141 -8.55 -0.28 14.40
C SER A 141 -7.63 -0.15 13.16
N ASN A 142 -8.21 0.25 12.03
CA ASN A 142 -7.43 0.55 10.82
C ASN A 142 -6.41 1.68 11.05
N ARG A 143 -6.73 2.65 11.93
CA ARG A 143 -5.79 3.72 12.32
C ARG A 143 -4.63 3.19 13.14
N ASP A 144 -4.90 2.30 14.12
CA ASP A 144 -3.85 1.69 14.94
C ASP A 144 -2.90 0.86 14.08
N VAL A 145 -3.44 0.09 13.11
CA VAL A 145 -2.64 -0.64 12.14
C VAL A 145 -1.73 0.30 11.34
N LYS A 146 -2.25 1.43 10.85
CA LYS A 146 -1.48 2.41 10.09
C LYS A 146 -0.37 3.03 10.94
N ILE A 147 -0.64 3.34 12.19
CA ILE A 147 0.36 3.84 13.16
C ILE A 147 1.42 2.77 13.46
N ARG A 148 1.01 1.51 13.65
CA ARG A 148 1.94 0.39 13.91
C ARG A 148 2.89 0.18 12.72
N LEU A 149 2.41 0.28 11.48
CA LEU A 149 3.24 0.26 10.28
C LEU A 149 4.28 1.38 10.30
N MET A 150 3.85 2.61 10.55
CA MET A 150 4.73 3.78 10.60
C MET A 150 5.83 3.65 11.66
N GLN A 151 5.46 3.19 12.87
CA GLN A 151 6.39 3.07 14.00
C GLN A 151 7.45 1.99 13.84
N ASN A 152 7.18 0.97 13.02
CA ASN A 152 8.06 -0.19 12.86
C ASN A 152 8.75 -0.23 11.48
N ALA A 153 8.45 0.70 10.58
CA ALA A 153 9.12 0.78 9.29
C ALA A 153 10.60 1.10 9.46
N VAL A 154 11.44 0.47 8.64
CA VAL A 154 12.91 0.68 8.66
C VAL A 154 13.27 1.73 7.63
N ASP A 155 13.88 2.83 8.08
CA ASP A 155 14.36 3.89 7.19
C ASP A 155 15.52 3.35 6.34
N CYS A 156 15.37 3.44 5.02
CA CYS A 156 16.37 3.00 4.04
C CYS A 156 17.27 4.15 3.55
N GLY A 157 17.19 5.34 4.15
CA GLY A 157 17.98 6.51 3.76
C GLY A 157 17.54 7.15 2.44
N MET A 158 16.37 6.79 1.90
CA MET A 158 15.83 7.39 0.68
C MET A 158 14.93 8.60 0.98
N ALA A 159 14.66 9.42 -0.06
CA ALA A 159 13.69 10.49 0.06
C ALA A 159 12.31 9.97 0.51
N LYS A 160 11.62 10.71 1.36
CA LYS A 160 10.29 10.31 1.87
C LYS A 160 9.25 10.18 0.76
N SER A 161 9.39 10.93 -0.34
CA SER A 161 8.56 10.77 -1.55
C SER A 161 8.72 9.41 -2.23
N ARG A 162 9.80 8.67 -1.93
CA ARG A 162 10.10 7.35 -2.49
C ARG A 162 9.79 6.22 -1.52
N GLN A 163 10.20 6.33 -0.25
CA GLN A 163 10.07 5.26 0.73
C GLN A 163 8.93 5.44 1.73
N GLY A 164 8.32 6.63 1.80
CA GLY A 164 7.37 6.93 2.86
C GLY A 164 8.02 6.84 4.25
N TRP A 165 7.46 6.01 5.11
CA TRP A 165 8.03 5.73 6.44
C TRP A 165 9.28 4.86 6.37
N GLY A 166 9.40 4.04 5.33
CA GLY A 166 10.52 3.10 5.13
C GLY A 166 10.07 1.73 4.67
N LEU A 167 10.95 0.75 4.79
CA LEU A 167 10.71 -0.65 4.43
C LEU A 167 9.86 -1.35 5.50
N LEU A 168 8.89 -2.14 5.04
CA LEU A 168 8.07 -3.01 5.88
C LEU A 168 8.95 -3.91 6.75
N ASN A 169 8.66 -3.93 8.05
CA ASN A 169 9.33 -4.78 9.04
C ASN A 169 8.29 -5.66 9.76
N PRO A 170 7.98 -6.84 9.21
CA PRO A 170 7.01 -7.75 9.82
C PRO A 170 7.39 -8.17 11.24
N GLU A 171 8.68 -8.43 11.49
CA GLU A 171 9.15 -8.84 12.82
C GLU A 171 8.86 -7.77 13.87
N GLY A 172 9.21 -6.51 13.59
CA GLY A 172 8.94 -5.40 14.50
C GLY A 172 7.45 -5.20 14.75
N MET A 173 6.61 -5.37 13.69
CA MET A 173 5.16 -5.21 13.80
C MET A 173 4.50 -6.29 14.67
N LEU A 174 5.00 -7.53 14.62
CA LEU A 174 4.40 -8.70 15.28
C LEU A 174 4.95 -8.94 16.69
N ARG A 175 5.98 -8.22 17.13
CA ARG A 175 6.45 -8.29 18.52
C ARG A 175 5.37 -7.81 19.46
N ILE A 176 4.84 -8.73 20.25
CA ILE A 176 3.98 -8.43 21.41
C ILE A 176 4.89 -7.79 22.47
N LYS A 177 4.56 -6.57 22.88
CA LYS A 177 5.23 -5.89 24.00
C LYS A 177 4.65 -6.38 25.32
#